data_7313ba23f5e1c5841a975101d0da4d5a
#
_entry.id   7313ba23f5e1c5841a975101d0da4d5a
#
_cell.length_a   1.000
_cell.length_b   1.000
_cell.length_c   1.000
_cell.angle_alpha   90.00
_cell.angle_beta   90.00
_cell.angle_gamma   90.00
#
_symmetry.space_group_name_H-M   'P 1'
#
loop_
_entity.id
_entity.type
_entity.pdbx_description
1 polymer ?
#
loop_
_entity_poly.entity_id
_entity_poly.type
_entity_poly.pdbx_seq_one_letter_code
_entity_poly.pdbx_strand_id
1 'polypeptide(L)'
;SAGSAAKPVLEVSISGRSTSTEIDTATWQVERIVGTRGNPQPFYGLIGDIPELSVLEQNFHGLHLTQATSLFETITWAVLGQQISANVAASLRRKITENYGRVGETDGQAYALFPRPEDLVHANIEDLRSLGLSQRKAEYTLGLRDEFGSGQITESRFEAMDDAEVETELLKLRGIGPWTAHWL
;
A
#
# COMPACT_ATOMS: atom_id res chain seq x y z
N SER A 1 19.46 8.14 -4.94
CA SER A 1 18.94 9.10 -5.94
C SER A 1 20.11 9.71 -6.71
N ALA A 2 20.02 9.73 -8.02
CA ALA A 2 20.95 10.44 -8.91
C ALA A 2 20.31 11.76 -9.34
N GLY A 3 21.13 12.75 -9.70
CA GLY A 3 20.65 14.06 -10.17
C GLY A 3 20.90 15.20 -9.19
N SER A 4 20.49 16.39 -9.56
CA SER A 4 20.57 17.59 -8.73
C SER A 4 19.21 17.93 -8.10
N ALA A 5 19.19 18.80 -7.09
CA ALA A 5 17.93 19.30 -6.49
C ALA A 5 16.98 19.94 -7.53
N ALA A 6 17.53 20.52 -8.61
CA ALA A 6 16.74 21.12 -9.70
C ALA A 6 16.21 20.09 -10.71
N LYS A 7 16.83 18.92 -10.79
CA LYS A 7 16.41 17.78 -11.65
C LYS A 7 16.65 16.47 -10.90
N PRO A 8 15.81 16.14 -9.94
CA PRO A 8 15.94 14.89 -9.21
C PRO A 8 15.69 13.71 -10.15
N VAL A 9 16.51 12.67 -10.04
CA VAL A 9 16.39 11.44 -10.81
C VAL A 9 16.35 10.27 -9.83
N LEU A 10 15.39 9.38 -10.03
CA LEU A 10 15.34 8.09 -9.38
C LEU A 10 15.89 7.06 -10.35
N GLU A 11 16.98 6.41 -9.99
CA GLU A 11 17.56 5.32 -10.75
C GLU A 11 17.12 3.98 -10.14
N VAL A 12 16.59 3.11 -10.98
CA VAL A 12 16.12 1.77 -10.61
C VAL A 12 16.92 0.76 -11.39
N SER A 13 17.60 -0.13 -10.66
CA SER A 13 18.34 -1.25 -11.27
C SER A 13 17.52 -2.53 -11.15
N ILE A 14 17.32 -3.23 -12.27
CA ILE A 14 16.63 -4.52 -12.31
C ILE A 14 17.67 -5.59 -12.65
N SER A 15 17.86 -6.56 -11.75
CA SER A 15 18.80 -7.66 -11.94
C SER A 15 18.12 -8.84 -12.65
N GLY A 16 18.85 -9.48 -13.57
CA GLY A 16 18.39 -10.66 -14.29
C GLY A 16 17.83 -10.35 -15.68
N ARG A 17 17.23 -11.37 -16.31
CA ARG A 17 16.56 -11.22 -17.59
C ARG A 17 15.11 -10.80 -17.34
N SER A 18 14.71 -9.66 -17.89
CA SER A 18 13.36 -9.13 -17.74
C SER A 18 12.75 -8.82 -19.10
N THR A 19 11.46 -9.09 -19.24
CA THR A 19 10.65 -8.64 -20.38
C THR A 19 10.31 -7.16 -20.24
N SER A 20 9.90 -6.51 -21.31
CA SER A 20 9.41 -5.11 -21.23
C SER A 20 8.26 -4.96 -20.26
N THR A 21 7.31 -5.89 -20.25
CA THR A 21 6.15 -5.87 -19.33
C THR A 21 6.59 -5.96 -17.85
N GLU A 22 7.59 -6.77 -17.54
CA GLU A 22 8.12 -6.86 -16.17
C GLU A 22 8.84 -5.56 -15.77
N ILE A 23 9.57 -4.94 -16.68
CA ILE A 23 10.22 -3.65 -16.47
C ILE A 23 9.17 -2.57 -16.21
N ASP A 24 8.11 -2.50 -17.02
CA ASP A 24 7.02 -1.54 -16.89
C ASP A 24 6.30 -1.73 -15.53
N THR A 25 6.03 -2.98 -15.15
CA THR A 25 5.43 -3.32 -13.86
C THR A 25 6.31 -2.91 -12.69
N ALA A 26 7.61 -3.20 -12.74
CA ALA A 26 8.55 -2.82 -11.69
C ALA A 26 8.68 -1.30 -11.60
N THR A 27 8.74 -0.60 -12.72
CA THR A 27 8.78 0.87 -12.77
C THR A 27 7.53 1.45 -12.12
N TRP A 28 6.35 0.96 -12.49
CA TRP A 28 5.08 1.37 -11.91
C TRP A 28 5.03 1.17 -10.38
N GLN A 29 5.51 0.00 -9.90
CA GLN A 29 5.57 -0.29 -8.47
C GLN A 29 6.53 0.64 -7.73
N VAL A 30 7.69 0.92 -8.28
CA VAL A 30 8.66 1.84 -7.66
C VAL A 30 8.10 3.26 -7.60
N GLU A 31 7.52 3.77 -8.70
CA GLU A 31 6.87 5.08 -8.72
C GLU A 31 5.77 5.20 -7.67
N ARG A 32 4.99 4.14 -7.47
CA ARG A 32 3.97 4.07 -6.43
C ARG A 32 4.58 4.10 -5.03
N ILE A 33 5.56 3.23 -4.75
CA ILE A 33 6.22 3.15 -3.44
C ILE A 33 6.82 4.50 -3.04
N VAL A 34 7.47 5.21 -3.97
CA VAL A 34 8.10 6.50 -3.69
C VAL A 34 7.15 7.70 -3.88
N GLY A 35 5.93 7.47 -4.36
CA GLY A 35 4.89 8.48 -4.53
C GLY A 35 5.11 9.45 -5.70
N THR A 36 5.94 9.11 -6.68
CA THR A 36 6.27 10.02 -7.80
C THR A 36 5.19 10.07 -8.89
N ARG A 37 4.16 9.24 -8.82
CA ARG A 37 3.02 9.27 -9.77
C ARG A 37 2.09 10.46 -9.54
N GLY A 38 2.04 10.98 -8.31
CA GLY A 38 1.24 12.15 -7.97
C GLY A 38 1.91 13.46 -8.36
N ASN A 39 1.13 14.45 -8.77
CA ASN A 39 1.59 15.81 -8.97
C ASN A 39 1.23 16.67 -7.77
N PRO A 40 2.19 17.09 -6.92
CA PRO A 40 1.91 17.88 -5.74
C PRO A 40 1.67 19.39 -6.03
N GLN A 41 1.87 19.86 -7.26
CA GLN A 41 1.78 21.28 -7.61
C GLN A 41 0.39 21.90 -7.31
N PRO A 42 -0.75 21.24 -7.59
CA PRO A 42 -2.06 21.78 -7.21
C PRO A 42 -2.20 21.99 -5.70
N PHE A 43 -1.65 21.07 -4.90
CA PHE A 43 -1.64 21.19 -3.45
C PHE A 43 -0.77 22.38 -2.98
N TYR A 44 0.40 22.56 -3.54
CA TYR A 44 1.25 23.73 -3.21
C TYR A 44 0.57 25.05 -3.58
N GLY A 45 -0.13 25.11 -4.71
CA GLY A 45 -0.94 26.27 -5.07
C GLY A 45 -2.05 26.56 -4.07
N LEU A 46 -2.70 25.51 -3.55
CA LEU A 46 -3.77 25.67 -2.56
C LEU A 46 -3.27 26.17 -1.21
N ILE A 47 -2.16 25.62 -0.71
CA ILE A 47 -1.65 25.96 0.64
C ILE A 47 -0.76 27.18 0.67
N GLY A 48 -0.19 27.60 -0.48
CA GLY A 48 0.73 28.75 -0.57
C GLY A 48 0.09 30.08 -0.16
N ASP A 49 -1.21 30.24 -0.35
CA ASP A 49 -1.98 31.42 0.03
C ASP A 49 -2.46 31.40 1.51
N ILE A 50 -2.18 30.29 2.24
CA ILE A 50 -2.55 30.13 3.65
C ILE A 50 -1.30 30.31 4.51
N PRO A 51 -1.14 31.46 5.23
CA PRO A 51 0.10 31.77 5.94
C PRO A 51 0.55 30.68 6.93
N GLU A 52 -0.40 30.04 7.61
CA GLU A 52 -0.14 28.98 8.59
C GLU A 52 0.40 27.70 7.93
N LEU A 53 0.10 27.46 6.67
CA LEU A 53 0.51 26.27 5.90
C LEU A 53 1.73 26.53 5.02
N SER A 54 2.03 27.79 4.68
CA SER A 54 3.19 28.15 3.85
C SER A 54 4.52 27.69 4.46
N VAL A 55 4.63 27.67 5.79
CA VAL A 55 5.81 27.15 6.50
C VAL A 55 5.96 25.64 6.28
N LEU A 56 4.86 24.91 6.22
CA LEU A 56 4.89 23.47 5.93
C LEU A 56 5.32 23.21 4.49
N GLU A 57 4.78 23.99 3.54
CA GLU A 57 5.19 23.92 2.14
C GLU A 57 6.69 24.12 1.98
N GLN A 58 7.25 25.17 2.59
CA GLN A 58 8.69 25.48 2.52
C GLN A 58 9.57 24.37 3.11
N ASN A 59 9.16 23.77 4.24
CA ASN A 59 9.96 22.75 4.92
C ASN A 59 9.83 21.35 4.29
N PHE A 60 8.69 21.06 3.66
CA PHE A 60 8.37 19.73 3.11
C PHE A 60 8.17 19.75 1.60
N HIS A 61 8.63 20.81 0.91
CA HIS A 61 8.57 20.86 -0.55
C HIS A 61 9.27 19.65 -1.18
N GLY A 62 8.58 18.96 -2.09
CA GLY A 62 9.07 17.73 -2.71
C GLY A 62 8.80 16.47 -1.90
N LEU A 63 8.10 16.56 -0.75
CA LEU A 63 7.62 15.37 -0.05
C LEU A 63 6.52 14.70 -0.88
N HIS A 64 6.66 13.40 -1.10
CA HIS A 64 5.69 12.57 -1.78
C HIS A 64 5.03 11.59 -0.79
N LEU A 65 3.76 11.29 -0.98
CA LEU A 65 3.06 10.26 -0.23
C LEU A 65 3.48 8.88 -0.76
N THR A 66 4.13 8.11 0.09
CA THR A 66 4.54 6.74 -0.21
C THR A 66 3.34 5.80 -0.08
N GLN A 67 3.28 4.78 -0.92
CA GLN A 67 2.23 3.76 -0.92
C GLN A 67 2.82 2.36 -0.73
N ALA A 68 1.98 1.39 -0.38
CA ALA A 68 2.38 -0.02 -0.39
C ALA A 68 2.44 -0.58 -1.82
N THR A 69 2.99 -1.79 -1.96
CA THR A 69 3.21 -2.42 -3.26
C THR A 69 1.92 -2.82 -3.97
N SER A 70 0.83 -3.01 -3.24
CA SER A 70 -0.48 -3.37 -3.80
C SER A 70 -1.64 -2.79 -3.00
N LEU A 71 -2.80 -2.67 -3.65
CA LEU A 71 -4.04 -2.23 -3.00
C LEU A 71 -4.46 -3.21 -1.88
N PHE A 72 -4.31 -4.52 -2.11
CA PHE A 72 -4.59 -5.53 -1.08
C PHE A 72 -3.74 -5.35 0.17
N GLU A 73 -2.43 -5.11 0.00
CA GLU A 73 -1.53 -4.83 1.11
C GLU A 73 -1.94 -3.55 1.85
N THR A 74 -2.25 -2.48 1.11
CA THR A 74 -2.65 -1.19 1.67
C THR A 74 -3.91 -1.31 2.54
N ILE A 75 -4.97 -1.93 2.02
CA ILE A 75 -6.23 -2.09 2.77
C ILE A 75 -6.05 -3.05 3.95
N THR A 76 -5.30 -4.14 3.76
CA THR A 76 -5.01 -5.07 4.88
C THR A 76 -4.22 -4.36 5.98
N TRP A 77 -3.22 -3.53 5.63
CA TRP A 77 -2.47 -2.73 6.59
C TRP A 77 -3.38 -1.78 7.38
N ALA A 78 -4.30 -1.11 6.71
CA ALA A 78 -5.27 -0.23 7.37
C ALA A 78 -6.13 -0.99 8.38
N VAL A 79 -6.63 -2.18 8.02
CA VAL A 79 -7.40 -3.05 8.93
C VAL A 79 -6.55 -3.50 10.12
N LEU A 80 -5.33 -3.93 9.88
CA LEU A 80 -4.42 -4.37 10.95
C LEU A 80 -4.12 -3.23 11.93
N GLY A 81 -3.98 -2.00 11.45
CA GLY A 81 -3.64 -0.82 12.23
C GLY A 81 -4.77 -0.27 13.13
N GLN A 82 -6.02 -0.69 12.90
CA GLN A 82 -7.16 -0.15 13.66
C GLN A 82 -7.01 -0.38 15.18
N GLN A 83 -7.16 0.69 15.97
CA GLN A 83 -7.21 0.66 17.44
C GLN A 83 -5.97 0.06 18.12
N ILE A 84 -4.82 0.04 17.48
CA ILE A 84 -3.55 -0.42 18.06
C ILE A 84 -2.41 0.53 17.69
N SER A 85 -1.27 0.40 18.37
CA SER A 85 -0.09 1.18 18.02
C SER A 85 0.53 0.71 16.69
N ALA A 86 1.24 1.63 16.02
CA ALA A 86 1.96 1.33 14.79
C ALA A 86 2.94 0.15 14.93
N ASN A 87 3.63 0.04 16.09
CA ASN A 87 4.56 -1.06 16.36
C ASN A 87 3.86 -2.43 16.41
N VAL A 88 2.67 -2.49 17.02
CA VAL A 88 1.86 -3.72 17.08
C VAL A 88 1.36 -4.06 15.67
N ALA A 89 0.86 -3.08 14.92
CA ALA A 89 0.43 -3.28 13.54
C ALA A 89 1.58 -3.80 12.65
N ALA A 90 2.77 -3.21 12.76
CA ALA A 90 3.95 -3.66 12.04
C ALA A 90 4.35 -5.10 12.41
N SER A 91 4.23 -5.48 13.70
CA SER A 91 4.47 -6.85 14.15
C SER A 91 3.48 -7.84 13.55
N LEU A 92 2.18 -7.49 13.52
CA LEU A 92 1.15 -8.34 12.90
C LEU A 92 1.39 -8.51 11.40
N ARG A 93 1.68 -7.39 10.69
CA ARG A 93 2.02 -7.43 9.26
C ARG A 93 3.21 -8.36 9.00
N ARG A 94 4.29 -8.22 9.79
CA ARG A 94 5.47 -9.08 9.68
C ARG A 94 5.11 -10.55 9.85
N LYS A 95 4.34 -10.91 10.88
CA LYS A 95 3.93 -12.30 11.13
C LYS A 95 3.10 -12.88 9.97
N ILE A 96 2.17 -12.09 9.40
CA ILE A 96 1.43 -12.50 8.20
C ILE A 96 2.39 -12.75 7.04
N THR A 97 3.35 -11.84 6.82
CA THR A 97 4.35 -11.96 5.76
C THR A 97 5.24 -13.19 5.95
N GLU A 98 5.68 -13.47 7.18
CA GLU A 98 6.53 -14.62 7.51
C GLU A 98 5.80 -15.97 7.33
N ASN A 99 4.47 -16.02 7.57
CA ASN A 99 3.70 -17.27 7.53
C ASN A 99 3.04 -17.54 6.17
N TYR A 100 2.69 -16.51 5.44
CA TYR A 100 1.94 -16.63 4.18
C TYR A 100 2.60 -15.93 2.99
N GLY A 101 3.61 -15.11 3.24
CA GLY A 101 4.30 -14.40 2.20
C GLY A 101 5.19 -15.28 1.34
N ARG A 102 5.56 -14.77 0.19
CA ARG A 102 6.49 -15.42 -0.72
C ARG A 102 7.90 -14.95 -0.44
N VAL A 103 8.86 -15.83 -0.65
CA VAL A 103 10.28 -15.49 -0.54
C VAL A 103 10.80 -15.13 -1.92
N GLY A 104 11.32 -13.92 -2.06
CA GLY A 104 12.14 -13.49 -3.18
C GLY A 104 13.61 -13.50 -2.79
N GLU A 105 14.50 -13.66 -3.76
CA GLU A 105 15.94 -13.60 -3.54
C GLU A 105 16.58 -12.67 -4.58
N THR A 106 17.48 -11.80 -4.12
CA THR A 106 18.33 -11.00 -4.99
C THR A 106 19.69 -10.79 -4.33
N ASP A 107 20.76 -10.88 -5.10
CA ASP A 107 22.15 -10.73 -4.63
C ASP A 107 22.49 -11.64 -3.43
N GLY A 108 21.93 -12.87 -3.40
CA GLY A 108 22.12 -13.84 -2.32
C GLY A 108 21.40 -13.49 -1.01
N GLN A 109 20.53 -12.47 -1.02
CA GLN A 109 19.71 -12.09 0.12
C GLN A 109 18.25 -12.45 -0.12
N ALA A 110 17.64 -13.16 0.84
CA ALA A 110 16.22 -13.49 0.80
C ALA A 110 15.37 -12.37 1.39
N TYR A 111 14.25 -12.10 0.73
CA TYR A 111 13.25 -11.10 1.14
C TYR A 111 11.88 -11.75 1.23
N ALA A 112 11.19 -11.48 2.33
CA ALA A 112 9.79 -11.88 2.46
C ALA A 112 8.88 -10.80 1.85
N LEU A 113 8.04 -11.20 0.89
CA LEU A 113 7.06 -10.35 0.23
C LEU A 113 5.71 -10.52 0.90
N PHE A 114 4.94 -9.44 1.06
CA PHE A 114 3.59 -9.51 1.60
C PHE A 114 2.72 -10.48 0.75
N PRO A 115 1.89 -11.32 1.38
CA PRO A 115 1.09 -12.30 0.64
C PRO A 115 0.08 -11.62 -0.27
N ARG A 116 -0.17 -12.21 -1.42
CA ARG A 116 -1.30 -11.89 -2.28
C ARG A 116 -2.55 -12.59 -1.78
N PRO A 117 -3.76 -12.23 -2.26
CA PRO A 117 -4.99 -12.92 -1.88
C PRO A 117 -4.92 -14.44 -2.04
N GLU A 118 -4.36 -14.92 -3.15
CA GLU A 118 -4.20 -16.34 -3.43
C GLU A 118 -3.24 -17.08 -2.50
N ASP A 119 -2.27 -16.39 -1.91
CA ASP A 119 -1.34 -16.97 -0.94
C ASP A 119 -2.04 -17.26 0.42
N LEU A 120 -3.22 -16.64 0.66
CA LEU A 120 -4.03 -16.81 1.86
C LEU A 120 -5.20 -17.79 1.68
N VAL A 121 -5.31 -18.49 0.55
CA VAL A 121 -6.48 -19.33 0.21
C VAL A 121 -6.75 -20.42 1.26
N HIS A 122 -5.72 -20.95 1.90
CA HIS A 122 -5.83 -21.98 2.94
C HIS A 122 -5.86 -21.43 4.37
N ALA A 123 -5.68 -20.11 4.55
CA ALA A 123 -5.74 -19.49 5.86
C ALA A 123 -7.18 -19.47 6.39
N ASN A 124 -7.33 -19.74 7.68
CA ASN A 124 -8.59 -19.65 8.40
C ASN A 124 -8.49 -18.66 9.57
N ILE A 125 -9.59 -18.44 10.27
CA ILE A 125 -9.67 -17.48 11.38
C ILE A 125 -8.73 -17.87 12.52
N GLU A 126 -8.65 -19.15 12.88
CA GLU A 126 -7.82 -19.66 13.96
C GLU A 126 -6.34 -19.46 13.66
N ASP A 127 -5.94 -19.70 12.42
CA ASP A 127 -4.56 -19.47 11.98
C ASP A 127 -4.16 -18.00 12.17
N LEU A 128 -4.97 -17.06 11.65
CA LEU A 128 -4.69 -15.63 11.79
C LEU A 128 -4.73 -15.16 13.25
N ARG A 129 -5.62 -15.71 14.06
CA ARG A 129 -5.67 -15.43 15.50
C ARG A 129 -4.42 -15.93 16.22
N SER A 130 -3.87 -17.06 15.85
CA SER A 130 -2.62 -17.59 16.41
C SER A 130 -1.44 -16.64 16.19
N LEU A 131 -1.49 -15.84 15.11
CA LEU A 131 -0.51 -14.79 14.84
C LEU A 131 -0.72 -13.53 15.71
N GLY A 132 -1.87 -13.45 16.43
CA GLY A 132 -2.20 -12.35 17.33
C GLY A 132 -3.26 -11.39 16.80
N LEU A 133 -3.94 -11.70 15.69
CA LEU A 133 -5.06 -10.92 15.22
C LEU A 133 -6.27 -11.11 16.15
N SER A 134 -7.06 -10.06 16.36
CA SER A 134 -8.37 -10.22 16.98
C SER A 134 -9.30 -10.99 16.04
N GLN A 135 -10.36 -11.58 16.58
CA GLN A 135 -11.40 -12.27 15.79
C GLN A 135 -11.88 -11.41 14.61
N ARG A 136 -12.21 -10.14 14.86
CA ARG A 136 -12.70 -9.23 13.82
C ARG A 136 -11.66 -8.93 12.75
N LYS A 137 -10.40 -8.71 13.13
CA LYS A 137 -9.32 -8.46 12.15
C LYS A 137 -9.05 -9.68 11.28
N ALA A 138 -9.09 -10.89 11.85
CA ALA A 138 -9.00 -12.13 11.09
C ALA A 138 -10.14 -12.26 10.08
N GLU A 139 -11.40 -12.05 10.51
CA GLU A 139 -12.57 -12.05 9.62
C GLU A 139 -12.45 -11.03 8.50
N TYR A 140 -12.02 -9.79 8.81
CA TYR A 140 -11.87 -8.74 7.81
C TYR A 140 -10.76 -9.04 6.81
N THR A 141 -9.61 -9.54 7.28
CA THR A 141 -8.49 -9.94 6.39
C THR A 141 -8.91 -11.05 5.44
N LEU A 142 -9.64 -12.07 5.92
CA LEU A 142 -10.14 -13.14 5.06
C LEU A 142 -11.24 -12.66 4.11
N GLY A 143 -12.11 -11.76 4.56
CA GLY A 143 -13.09 -11.13 3.69
C GLY A 143 -12.43 -10.35 2.55
N LEU A 144 -11.40 -9.56 2.84
CA LEU A 144 -10.61 -8.87 1.81
C LEU A 144 -9.99 -9.86 0.82
N ARG A 145 -9.38 -10.97 1.31
CA ARG A 145 -8.88 -12.04 0.45
C ARG A 145 -9.94 -12.50 -0.55
N ASP A 146 -11.17 -12.73 -0.08
CA ASP A 146 -12.25 -13.24 -0.92
C ASP A 146 -12.73 -12.20 -1.95
N GLU A 147 -12.85 -10.93 -1.56
CA GLU A 147 -13.24 -9.82 -2.45
C GLU A 147 -12.20 -9.60 -3.57
N PHE A 148 -10.91 -9.63 -3.24
CA PHE A 148 -9.85 -9.54 -4.23
C PHE A 148 -9.74 -10.83 -5.07
N GLY A 149 -9.86 -11.99 -4.44
CA GLY A 149 -9.78 -13.30 -5.12
C GLY A 149 -10.93 -13.52 -6.10
N SER A 150 -12.11 -12.97 -5.84
CA SER A 150 -13.25 -13.00 -6.78
C SER A 150 -13.13 -12.02 -7.94
N GLY A 151 -12.17 -11.08 -7.89
CA GLY A 151 -12.02 -10.01 -8.87
C GLY A 151 -13.03 -8.87 -8.72
N GLN A 152 -13.80 -8.82 -7.64
CA GLN A 152 -14.69 -7.68 -7.37
C GLN A 152 -13.89 -6.40 -7.08
N ILE A 153 -12.71 -6.56 -6.46
CA ILE A 153 -11.75 -5.49 -6.24
C ILE A 153 -10.51 -5.75 -7.07
N THR A 154 -10.16 -4.79 -7.92
CA THR A 154 -8.92 -4.80 -8.70
C THR A 154 -8.28 -3.43 -8.67
N GLU A 155 -6.95 -3.36 -8.79
CA GLU A 155 -6.23 -2.08 -8.84
C GLU A 155 -6.69 -1.23 -10.01
N SER A 156 -6.81 -1.83 -11.20
CA SER A 156 -7.24 -1.13 -12.41
C SER A 156 -8.64 -0.52 -12.30
N ARG A 157 -9.55 -1.18 -11.56
CA ARG A 157 -10.89 -0.65 -11.29
C ARG A 157 -10.82 0.58 -10.39
N PHE A 158 -10.01 0.53 -9.33
CA PHE A 158 -9.85 1.66 -8.40
C PHE A 158 -9.09 2.83 -9.04
N GLU A 159 -8.11 2.57 -9.89
CA GLU A 159 -7.39 3.61 -10.63
C GLU A 159 -8.27 4.38 -11.64
N ALA A 160 -9.36 3.78 -12.09
CA ALA A 160 -10.30 4.38 -13.02
C ALA A 160 -11.41 5.20 -12.33
N MET A 161 -11.52 5.15 -11.00
CA MET A 161 -12.52 5.84 -10.20
C MET A 161 -12.06 7.22 -9.76
N ASP A 162 -13.00 8.11 -9.54
CA ASP A 162 -12.74 9.32 -8.79
C ASP A 162 -12.74 9.07 -7.25
N ASP A 163 -12.31 10.06 -6.46
CA ASP A 163 -12.18 9.92 -5.02
C ASP A 163 -13.51 9.57 -4.32
N ALA A 164 -14.64 10.09 -4.80
CA ALA A 164 -15.96 9.82 -4.23
C ALA A 164 -16.43 8.39 -4.54
N GLU A 165 -16.11 7.90 -5.72
CA GLU A 165 -16.37 6.51 -6.12
C GLU A 165 -15.50 5.55 -5.33
N VAL A 166 -14.20 5.87 -5.15
CA VAL A 166 -13.27 5.09 -4.32
C VAL A 166 -13.79 5.01 -2.88
N GLU A 167 -14.16 6.13 -2.26
CA GLU A 167 -14.73 6.13 -0.92
C GLU A 167 -15.97 5.24 -0.83
N THR A 168 -16.88 5.37 -1.80
CA THR A 168 -18.11 4.57 -1.85
C THR A 168 -17.82 3.07 -1.93
N GLU A 169 -16.85 2.66 -2.74
CA GLU A 169 -16.46 1.25 -2.87
C GLU A 169 -15.75 0.74 -1.60
N LEU A 170 -14.86 1.54 -1.01
CA LEU A 170 -14.18 1.18 0.23
C LEU A 170 -15.14 1.00 1.40
N LEU A 171 -16.18 1.84 1.52
CA LEU A 171 -17.18 1.75 2.57
C LEU A 171 -18.07 0.49 2.49
N LYS A 172 -18.11 -0.22 1.35
CA LYS A 172 -18.79 -1.51 1.22
C LYS A 172 -18.01 -2.65 1.87
N LEU A 173 -16.70 -2.47 2.06
CA LEU A 173 -15.83 -3.50 2.64
C LEU A 173 -16.06 -3.61 4.13
N ARG A 174 -16.30 -4.84 4.58
CA ARG A 174 -16.52 -5.10 6.00
C ARG A 174 -15.28 -4.72 6.82
N GLY A 175 -15.45 -3.83 7.77
CA GLY A 175 -14.38 -3.33 8.63
C GLY A 175 -13.74 -2.02 8.16
N ILE A 176 -14.14 -1.49 7.03
CA ILE A 176 -13.72 -0.18 6.54
C ILE A 176 -14.81 0.84 6.88
N GLY A 177 -14.48 1.80 7.72
CA GLY A 177 -15.33 2.94 8.03
C GLY A 177 -14.80 4.22 7.38
N PRO A 178 -15.54 5.36 7.49
CA PRO A 178 -15.16 6.62 6.85
C PRO A 178 -13.72 7.06 7.17
N TRP A 179 -13.31 6.96 8.43
CA TRP A 179 -11.93 7.30 8.82
C TRP A 179 -10.88 6.44 8.09
N THR A 180 -11.14 5.14 7.96
CA THR A 180 -10.22 4.24 7.27
C THR A 180 -10.22 4.46 5.77
N ALA A 181 -11.41 4.73 5.18
CA ALA A 181 -11.53 5.05 3.76
C ALA A 181 -10.77 6.33 3.39
N HIS A 182 -10.87 7.38 4.22
CA HIS A 182 -10.13 8.63 3.99
C HIS A 182 -8.62 8.52 4.27
N TRP A 183 -8.19 7.52 5.03
CA TRP A 183 -6.77 7.26 5.27
C TRP A 183 -6.13 6.50 4.09
N LEU A 184 -6.90 5.70 3.38
CA LEU A 184 -6.46 4.92 2.22
C LEU A 184 -6.29 5.76 0.97
#